data_7881cb2015e6e13d58a23e5243ac87d8
#
_entry.id   7881cb2015e6e13d58a23e5243ac87d8
#
_cell.length_a   1.000
_cell.length_b   1.000
_cell.length_c   1.000
_cell.angle_alpha   90.00
_cell.angle_beta   90.00
_cell.angle_gamma   90.00
#
_symmetry.space_group_name_H-M   'P 1'
#
loop_
_entity.id
_entity.type
_entity.pdbx_description
1 polymer ?
#
loop_
_entity_poly.entity_id
_entity_poly.type
_entity_poly.pdbx_seq_one_letter_code
_entity_poly.pdbx_strand_id
1 'polypeptide(L)'
;HREPDHVASIDLKKITIGQLPDATSNEQLIGQIFDGTKYKVRYEPNMEDYLLCHAAFVLPVAFACYKTDGELKRLKGNTAYLSRMIDAVIEGYSALRNAGHEILPKEDAAFEGAAFRKTCLRFFRLMCATSLGKLCVSDHAMNAAGEMSALNRDLKRFFDEHGAAYPAWQELEAEAGRYLK
;
A
#
# COMPACT_ATOMS: atom_id res chain seq x y z
N HIS A 1 9.15 2.67 -14.25
CA HIS A 1 9.69 1.67 -15.17
C HIS A 1 10.91 2.22 -15.89
N ARG A 2 11.99 1.44 -15.92
CA ARG A 2 13.24 1.82 -16.60
C ARG A 2 13.52 0.84 -17.72
N GLU A 3 13.81 1.38 -18.91
CA GLU A 3 14.33 0.66 -20.06
C GLU A 3 15.71 1.21 -20.41
N PRO A 4 16.53 0.52 -21.23
CA PRO A 4 17.89 0.97 -21.53
C PRO A 4 17.97 2.44 -22.00
N ASP A 5 17.00 2.88 -22.77
CA ASP A 5 17.02 4.19 -23.42
C ASP A 5 15.99 5.19 -22.87
N HIS A 6 15.10 4.78 -21.94
CA HIS A 6 14.13 5.71 -21.38
C HIS A 6 13.58 5.30 -20.00
N VAL A 7 13.06 6.30 -19.28
CA VAL A 7 12.37 6.14 -18.00
C VAL A 7 10.92 6.58 -18.15
N ALA A 8 9.99 5.64 -18.01
CA ALA A 8 8.57 5.98 -17.88
C ALA A 8 8.28 6.28 -16.40
N SER A 9 7.70 7.44 -16.12
CA SER A 9 7.36 7.86 -14.76
C SER A 9 5.99 8.52 -14.72
N ILE A 10 5.37 8.49 -13.55
CA ILE A 10 4.14 9.21 -13.25
C ILE A 10 4.48 10.27 -12.21
N ASP A 11 4.15 11.51 -12.51
CA ASP A 11 4.37 12.64 -11.62
C ASP A 11 3.06 13.00 -10.91
N LEU A 12 2.90 12.52 -9.69
CA LEU A 12 1.71 12.77 -8.88
C LEU A 12 1.66 14.18 -8.27
N LYS A 13 2.75 14.95 -8.35
CA LYS A 13 2.88 16.33 -7.81
C LYS A 13 2.54 16.48 -6.32
N LYS A 14 2.31 15.39 -5.61
CA LYS A 14 2.06 15.36 -4.17
C LYS A 14 3.11 14.50 -3.51
N ILE A 15 3.70 15.02 -2.44
CA ILE A 15 4.69 14.32 -1.63
C ILE A 15 4.21 14.37 -0.18
N THR A 16 4.08 13.21 0.45
CA THR A 16 3.87 13.14 1.90
C THR A 16 5.23 12.89 2.53
N ILE A 17 5.59 13.74 3.47
CA ILE A 17 6.84 13.68 4.21
C ILE A 17 6.49 13.76 5.69
N GLY A 18 7.22 13.05 6.51
CA GLY A 18 7.04 13.10 7.96
C GLY A 18 8.31 12.74 8.69
N GLN A 19 8.22 12.77 9.99
CA GLN A 19 9.31 12.47 10.89
C GLN A 19 9.01 11.17 11.64
N LEU A 20 9.98 10.29 11.71
CA LEU A 20 9.94 9.14 12.61
C LEU A 20 10.24 9.58 14.06
N PRO A 21 9.80 8.84 15.08
CA PRO A 21 9.84 9.27 16.48
C PRO A 21 11.20 9.79 16.95
N ASP A 22 12.28 9.16 16.56
CA ASP A 22 13.64 9.49 17.03
C ASP A 22 14.42 10.39 16.05
N ALA A 23 13.79 10.90 15.00
CA ALA A 23 14.45 11.73 14.01
C ALA A 23 14.39 13.23 14.34
N THR A 24 15.40 13.97 13.91
CA THR A 24 15.38 15.44 14.00
C THR A 24 14.46 16.03 12.96
N SER A 25 13.60 16.98 13.36
CA SER A 25 12.70 17.65 12.42
C SER A 25 13.46 18.46 11.39
N ASN A 26 13.14 18.24 10.12
CA ASN A 26 13.67 18.97 8.98
C ASN A 26 12.57 19.67 8.17
N GLU A 27 11.39 19.91 8.78
CA GLU A 27 10.23 20.46 8.07
C GLU A 27 10.55 21.79 7.39
N GLN A 28 11.25 22.69 8.09
CA GLN A 28 11.64 23.99 7.51
C GLN A 28 12.56 23.82 6.30
N LEU A 29 13.56 22.96 6.39
CA LEU A 29 14.49 22.68 5.28
C LEU A 29 13.76 22.08 4.09
N ILE A 30 12.87 21.11 4.36
CA ILE A 30 12.04 20.49 3.32
C ILE A 30 11.16 21.54 2.65
N GLY A 31 10.51 22.43 3.43
CA GLY A 31 9.74 23.54 2.89
C GLY A 31 10.57 24.42 1.95
N GLN A 32 11.81 24.77 2.32
CA GLN A 32 12.73 25.56 1.49
C GLN A 32 13.13 24.83 0.21
N ILE A 33 13.41 23.51 0.27
CA ILE A 33 13.80 22.71 -0.91
C ILE A 33 12.68 22.66 -1.95
N PHE A 34 11.42 22.57 -1.51
CA PHE A 34 10.27 22.45 -2.40
C PHE A 34 9.60 23.79 -2.73
N ASP A 35 10.05 24.90 -2.12
CA ASP A 35 9.52 26.23 -2.42
C ASP A 35 9.70 26.58 -3.90
N GLY A 36 8.68 27.20 -4.49
CA GLY A 36 8.66 27.53 -5.92
C GLY A 36 8.60 26.34 -6.88
N THR A 37 8.60 25.10 -6.40
CA THR A 37 8.44 23.91 -7.25
C THR A 37 6.96 23.59 -7.53
N LYS A 38 6.74 22.71 -8.53
CA LYS A 38 5.37 22.21 -8.83
C LYS A 38 4.85 21.19 -7.80
N TYR A 39 5.67 20.74 -6.86
CA TYR A 39 5.31 19.72 -5.88
C TYR A 39 4.62 20.34 -4.67
N LYS A 40 3.54 19.67 -4.24
CA LYS A 40 2.81 20.02 -3.01
C LYS A 40 3.26 19.06 -1.92
N VAL A 41 4.00 19.57 -0.96
CA VAL A 41 4.42 18.80 0.21
C VAL A 41 3.29 18.84 1.25
N ARG A 42 2.92 17.66 1.75
CA ARG A 42 2.11 17.49 2.94
C ARG A 42 3.01 16.93 4.03
N TYR A 43 3.06 17.59 5.16
CA TYR A 43 3.76 17.08 6.34
C TYR A 43 2.82 16.21 7.16
N GLU A 44 3.26 14.96 7.44
CA GLU A 44 2.53 14.01 8.27
C GLU A 44 3.20 13.91 9.64
N PRO A 45 2.56 14.39 10.72
CA PRO A 45 3.17 14.40 12.06
C PRO A 45 3.31 13.00 12.65
N ASN A 46 2.44 12.05 12.26
CA ASN A 46 2.48 10.67 12.71
C ASN A 46 2.89 9.77 11.54
N MET A 47 4.15 9.89 11.11
CA MET A 47 4.66 9.18 9.95
C MET A 47 4.78 7.68 10.19
N GLU A 48 4.98 7.24 11.42
CA GLU A 48 5.03 5.81 11.77
C GLU A 48 3.71 5.13 11.45
N ASP A 49 2.61 5.61 11.99
CA ASP A 49 1.28 5.05 11.72
C ASP A 49 0.90 5.16 10.24
N TYR A 50 1.29 6.27 9.59
CA TYR A 50 1.07 6.43 8.16
C TYR A 50 1.77 5.32 7.35
N LEU A 51 3.02 5.00 7.66
CA LEU A 51 3.78 3.95 6.97
C LEU A 51 3.25 2.55 7.27
N LEU A 52 2.83 2.27 8.51
CA LEU A 52 2.19 1.01 8.87
C LEU A 52 0.88 0.80 8.09
N CYS A 53 0.03 1.81 8.05
CA CYS A 53 -1.21 1.77 7.27
C CYS A 53 -0.93 1.63 5.77
N HIS A 54 0.08 2.35 5.25
CA HIS A 54 0.48 2.23 3.86
C HIS A 54 0.93 0.81 3.53
N ALA A 55 1.75 0.18 4.36
CA ALA A 55 2.18 -1.20 4.18
C ALA A 55 0.99 -2.19 4.22
N ALA A 56 0.07 -2.01 5.18
CA ALA A 56 -1.15 -2.83 5.28
C ALA A 56 -2.06 -2.69 4.04
N PHE A 57 -2.05 -1.54 3.37
CA PHE A 57 -2.80 -1.32 2.12
C PHE A 57 -2.07 -1.89 0.89
N VAL A 58 -0.77 -1.68 0.81
CA VAL A 58 0.02 -2.00 -0.41
C VAL A 58 0.29 -3.49 -0.55
N LEU A 59 0.49 -4.23 0.55
CA LEU A 59 0.83 -5.65 0.48
C LEU A 59 -0.26 -6.52 -0.17
N PRO A 60 -1.57 -6.40 0.14
CA PRO A 60 -2.62 -7.11 -0.60
C PRO A 60 -2.61 -6.82 -2.10
N VAL A 61 -2.21 -5.60 -2.50
CA VAL A 61 -2.07 -5.22 -3.92
C VAL A 61 -0.83 -5.88 -4.54
N ALA A 62 0.28 -5.95 -3.82
CA ALA A 62 1.48 -6.67 -4.26
C ALA A 62 1.20 -8.17 -4.44
N PHE A 63 0.43 -8.80 -3.54
CA PHE A 63 0.00 -10.19 -3.70
C PHE A 63 -0.78 -10.43 -4.99
N ALA A 64 -1.66 -9.50 -5.36
CA ALA A 64 -2.37 -9.55 -6.64
C ALA A 64 -1.42 -9.48 -7.84
N CYS A 65 -0.36 -8.65 -7.76
CA CYS A 65 0.67 -8.60 -8.80
C CYS A 65 1.42 -9.92 -8.90
N TYR A 66 1.80 -10.52 -7.78
CA TYR A 66 2.51 -11.80 -7.74
C TYR A 66 1.67 -12.96 -8.27
N LYS A 67 0.40 -13.05 -7.86
CA LYS A 67 -0.54 -14.05 -8.40
C LYS A 67 -0.64 -14.02 -9.92
N THR A 68 -0.53 -12.83 -10.50
CA THR A 68 -0.74 -12.62 -11.94
C THR A 68 0.56 -12.44 -12.72
N ASP A 69 1.73 -12.66 -12.09
CA ASP A 69 3.04 -12.41 -12.70
C ASP A 69 3.17 -10.99 -13.30
N GLY A 70 2.66 -9.99 -12.55
CA GLY A 70 2.65 -8.58 -12.96
C GLY A 70 1.49 -8.18 -13.90
N GLU A 71 0.69 -9.13 -14.34
CA GLU A 71 -0.39 -8.90 -15.31
C GLU A 71 -1.75 -8.66 -14.61
N LEU A 72 -1.88 -7.56 -13.86
CA LEU A 72 -3.11 -7.21 -13.10
C LEU A 72 -4.39 -7.23 -13.95
N LYS A 73 -4.28 -7.08 -15.27
CA LYS A 73 -5.42 -7.20 -16.20
C LYS A 73 -6.15 -8.53 -16.09
N ARG A 74 -5.47 -9.60 -15.65
CA ARG A 74 -6.07 -10.94 -15.44
C ARG A 74 -7.11 -10.92 -14.31
N LEU A 75 -7.05 -9.94 -13.41
CA LEU A 75 -8.04 -9.75 -12.34
C LEU A 75 -9.19 -8.82 -12.72
N LYS A 76 -9.18 -8.27 -13.96
CA LYS A 76 -10.26 -7.42 -14.43
C LYS A 76 -11.58 -8.21 -14.41
N GLY A 77 -12.56 -7.69 -13.63
CA GLY A 77 -13.86 -8.34 -13.48
C GLY A 77 -13.91 -9.43 -12.40
N ASN A 78 -12.79 -9.87 -11.83
CA ASN A 78 -12.78 -10.81 -10.71
C ASN A 78 -13.13 -10.11 -9.39
N THR A 79 -14.42 -9.79 -9.23
CA THR A 79 -14.92 -9.05 -8.05
C THR A 79 -14.67 -9.83 -6.75
N ALA A 80 -14.72 -11.15 -6.78
CA ALA A 80 -14.47 -11.97 -5.58
C ALA A 80 -13.03 -11.79 -5.08
N TYR A 81 -12.04 -11.84 -5.98
CA TYR A 81 -10.64 -11.61 -5.62
C TYR A 81 -10.41 -10.18 -5.13
N LEU A 82 -10.96 -9.18 -5.83
CA LEU A 82 -10.84 -7.77 -5.42
C LEU A 82 -11.51 -7.51 -4.06
N SER A 83 -12.63 -8.18 -3.76
CA SER A 83 -13.25 -8.10 -2.43
C SER A 83 -12.35 -8.70 -1.35
N ARG A 84 -11.69 -9.83 -1.61
CA ARG A 84 -10.75 -10.43 -0.68
C ARG A 84 -9.54 -9.53 -0.42
N MET A 85 -9.04 -8.81 -1.43
CA MET A 85 -8.01 -7.79 -1.22
C MET A 85 -8.48 -6.71 -0.24
N ILE A 86 -9.74 -6.27 -0.35
CA ILE A 86 -10.31 -5.28 0.57
C ILE A 86 -10.45 -5.86 1.97
N ASP A 87 -10.87 -7.13 2.10
CA ASP A 87 -10.95 -7.81 3.39
C ASP A 87 -9.57 -7.87 4.05
N ALA A 88 -8.51 -8.20 3.33
CA ALA A 88 -7.14 -8.21 3.85
C ALA A 88 -6.67 -6.81 4.31
N VAL A 89 -6.99 -5.75 3.58
CA VAL A 89 -6.71 -4.37 4.02
C VAL A 89 -7.45 -4.06 5.33
N ILE A 90 -8.73 -4.44 5.43
CA ILE A 90 -9.54 -4.25 6.64
C ILE A 90 -8.96 -5.04 7.82
N GLU A 91 -8.52 -6.28 7.62
CA GLU A 91 -7.84 -7.08 8.63
C GLU A 91 -6.57 -6.39 9.13
N GLY A 92 -5.73 -5.90 8.23
CA GLY A 92 -4.52 -5.15 8.57
C GLY A 92 -4.81 -3.87 9.36
N TYR A 93 -5.76 -3.07 8.91
CA TYR A 93 -6.17 -1.85 9.60
C TYR A 93 -6.81 -2.14 10.97
N SER A 94 -7.58 -3.22 11.08
CA SER A 94 -8.16 -3.64 12.34
C SER A 94 -7.09 -4.06 13.34
N ALA A 95 -6.07 -4.80 12.90
CA ALA A 95 -4.94 -5.17 13.74
C ALA A 95 -4.18 -3.95 14.26
N LEU A 96 -3.86 -3.00 13.37
CA LEU A 96 -3.18 -1.75 13.73
C LEU A 96 -4.01 -0.95 14.75
N ARG A 97 -5.30 -0.73 14.48
CA ARG A 97 -6.18 0.03 15.37
C ARG A 97 -6.31 -0.63 16.74
N ASN A 98 -6.46 -1.95 16.80
CA ASN A 98 -6.57 -2.70 18.06
C ASN A 98 -5.27 -2.65 18.88
N ALA A 99 -4.12 -2.49 18.22
CA ALA A 99 -2.83 -2.26 18.86
C ALA A 99 -2.60 -0.80 19.29
N GLY A 100 -3.54 0.11 19.02
CA GLY A 100 -3.49 1.51 19.43
C GLY A 100 -2.95 2.49 18.40
N HIS A 101 -2.69 2.03 17.16
CA HIS A 101 -2.25 2.90 16.06
C HIS A 101 -3.42 3.69 15.46
N GLU A 102 -3.15 4.93 15.04
CA GLU A 102 -4.09 5.75 14.30
C GLU A 102 -4.17 5.28 12.85
N ILE A 103 -5.38 5.17 12.29
CA ILE A 103 -5.53 4.81 10.87
C ILE A 103 -5.36 6.05 10.02
N LEU A 104 -4.34 6.03 9.17
CA LEU A 104 -3.94 7.13 8.29
C LEU A 104 -3.82 6.65 6.83
N PRO A 105 -4.17 7.50 5.85
CA PRO A 105 -4.70 8.85 6.02
C PRO A 105 -6.07 8.85 6.71
N LYS A 106 -6.47 9.97 7.31
CA LYS A 106 -7.73 10.08 8.10
C LYS A 106 -8.99 9.71 7.32
N GLU A 107 -8.95 9.82 6.00
CA GLU A 107 -10.02 9.38 5.10
C GLU A 107 -10.29 7.87 5.20
N ASP A 108 -9.29 7.10 5.60
CA ASP A 108 -9.38 5.66 5.77
C ASP A 108 -9.83 5.24 7.18
N ALA A 109 -9.96 6.17 8.13
CA ALA A 109 -10.35 5.86 9.52
C ALA A 109 -11.70 5.13 9.64
N ALA A 110 -12.60 5.30 8.66
CA ALA A 110 -13.87 4.60 8.57
C ALA A 110 -13.81 3.32 7.69
N PHE A 111 -12.70 2.62 7.67
CA PHE A 111 -12.41 1.49 6.77
C PHE A 111 -13.39 0.31 6.90
N GLU A 112 -14.09 0.14 7.99
CA GLU A 112 -15.14 -0.88 8.14
C GLU A 112 -16.42 -0.56 7.38
N GLY A 113 -16.58 0.71 6.96
CA GLY A 113 -17.78 1.20 6.33
C GLY A 113 -17.93 0.80 4.86
N ALA A 114 -19.18 0.72 4.38
CA ALA A 114 -19.49 0.42 2.98
C ALA A 114 -18.88 1.43 1.98
N ALA A 115 -18.69 2.68 2.40
CA ALA A 115 -18.09 3.72 1.57
C ALA A 115 -16.62 3.42 1.26
N PHE A 116 -15.84 2.99 2.26
CA PHE A 116 -14.45 2.57 2.08
C PHE A 116 -14.37 1.38 1.11
N ARG A 117 -15.14 0.32 1.34
CA ARG A 117 -15.19 -0.85 0.44
C ARG A 117 -15.49 -0.48 -1.00
N LYS A 118 -16.46 0.42 -1.22
CA LYS A 118 -16.84 0.90 -2.54
C LYS A 118 -15.69 1.69 -3.21
N THR A 119 -14.99 2.52 -2.44
CA THR A 119 -13.86 3.32 -2.92
C THR A 119 -12.68 2.42 -3.30
N CYS A 120 -12.29 1.48 -2.43
CA CYS A 120 -11.24 0.51 -2.71
C CYS A 120 -11.57 -0.36 -3.93
N LEU A 121 -12.81 -0.84 -4.05
CA LEU A 121 -13.22 -1.65 -5.20
C LEU A 121 -13.10 -0.87 -6.51
N ARG A 122 -13.49 0.41 -6.52
CA ARG A 122 -13.32 1.28 -7.70
C ARG A 122 -11.85 1.48 -8.03
N PHE A 123 -11.02 1.74 -7.02
CA PHE A 123 -9.58 1.92 -7.17
C PHE A 123 -8.93 0.65 -7.74
N PHE A 124 -9.17 -0.52 -7.15
CA PHE A 124 -8.60 -1.79 -7.63
C PHE A 124 -9.06 -2.15 -9.03
N ARG A 125 -10.34 -1.90 -9.36
CA ARG A 125 -10.84 -2.07 -10.74
C ARG A 125 -10.11 -1.15 -11.73
N LEU A 126 -9.84 0.09 -11.36
CA LEU A 126 -9.08 1.03 -12.19
C LEU A 126 -7.64 0.54 -12.38
N MET A 127 -6.98 0.10 -11.31
CA MET A 127 -5.62 -0.46 -11.39
C MET A 127 -5.55 -1.69 -12.30
N CYS A 128 -6.54 -2.57 -12.23
CA CYS A 128 -6.63 -3.74 -13.12
C CYS A 128 -7.01 -3.41 -14.58
N ALA A 129 -7.57 -2.23 -14.84
CA ALA A 129 -8.08 -1.87 -16.17
C ALA A 129 -7.15 -0.97 -16.99
N THR A 130 -6.15 -0.36 -16.36
CA THR A 130 -5.36 0.72 -16.98
C THR A 130 -3.85 0.47 -16.90
N SER A 131 -3.10 1.14 -17.78
CA SER A 131 -1.63 1.18 -17.73
C SER A 131 -1.09 1.83 -16.44
N LEU A 132 -1.92 2.63 -15.76
CA LEU A 132 -1.58 3.21 -14.46
C LEU A 132 -1.26 2.12 -13.44
N GLY A 133 -2.07 1.05 -13.38
CA GLY A 133 -1.82 -0.08 -12.49
C GLY A 133 -0.51 -0.82 -12.82
N LYS A 134 -0.14 -0.90 -14.09
CA LYS A 134 1.16 -1.46 -14.47
C LYS A 134 2.30 -0.59 -13.94
N LEU A 135 2.33 0.68 -14.27
CA LEU A 135 3.44 1.60 -13.95
C LEU A 135 3.56 1.89 -12.45
N CYS A 136 2.43 2.14 -11.77
CA CYS A 136 2.46 2.54 -10.35
C CYS A 136 2.53 1.37 -9.38
N VAL A 137 2.08 0.19 -9.79
CA VAL A 137 1.84 -0.93 -8.89
C VAL A 137 2.62 -2.17 -9.33
N SER A 138 2.31 -2.74 -10.51
CA SER A 138 2.91 -4.02 -10.90
C SER A 138 4.42 -3.93 -11.09
N ASP A 139 4.91 -2.92 -11.81
CA ASP A 139 6.33 -2.78 -12.06
C ASP A 139 7.10 -2.55 -10.75
N HIS A 140 6.52 -1.79 -9.82
CA HIS A 140 7.12 -1.61 -8.49
C HIS A 140 7.13 -2.92 -7.69
N ALA A 141 5.99 -3.57 -7.53
CA ALA A 141 5.89 -4.81 -6.76
C ALA A 141 6.82 -5.91 -7.31
N MET A 142 6.85 -6.10 -8.63
CA MET A 142 7.67 -7.13 -9.26
C MET A 142 9.18 -6.87 -9.08
N ASN A 143 9.60 -5.61 -9.06
CA ASN A 143 11.01 -5.24 -8.84
C ASN A 143 11.40 -5.17 -7.35
N ALA A 144 10.44 -5.04 -6.44
CA ALA A 144 10.63 -4.91 -5.01
C ALA A 144 10.19 -6.15 -4.21
N ALA A 145 10.19 -7.34 -4.83
CA ALA A 145 9.67 -8.57 -4.19
C ALA A 145 10.36 -8.89 -2.85
N GLY A 146 11.67 -8.66 -2.74
CA GLY A 146 12.40 -8.85 -1.48
C GLY A 146 11.96 -7.88 -0.38
N GLU A 147 11.70 -6.61 -0.71
CA GLU A 147 11.15 -5.61 0.20
C GLU A 147 9.73 -5.98 0.64
N MET A 148 8.85 -6.33 -0.30
CA MET A 148 7.49 -6.75 0.02
C MET A 148 7.46 -8.02 0.89
N SER A 149 8.36 -8.96 0.65
CA SER A 149 8.51 -10.16 1.49
C SER A 149 8.94 -9.81 2.92
N ALA A 150 9.87 -8.87 3.09
CA ALA A 150 10.31 -8.40 4.40
C ALA A 150 9.17 -7.69 5.14
N LEU A 151 8.50 -6.74 4.49
CA LEU A 151 7.36 -6.02 5.06
C LEU A 151 6.21 -6.97 5.44
N ASN A 152 5.90 -7.95 4.59
CA ASN A 152 4.87 -8.95 4.89
C ASN A 152 5.22 -9.77 6.14
N ARG A 153 6.47 -10.24 6.26
CA ARG A 153 6.92 -10.98 7.43
C ARG A 153 6.84 -10.14 8.70
N ASP A 154 7.22 -8.88 8.64
CA ASP A 154 7.20 -7.98 9.80
C ASP A 154 5.77 -7.64 10.22
N LEU A 155 4.85 -7.37 9.27
CA LEU A 155 3.43 -7.16 9.59
C LEU A 155 2.76 -8.42 10.12
N LYS A 156 3.05 -9.60 9.58
CA LYS A 156 2.49 -10.86 10.12
C LYS A 156 2.96 -11.11 11.54
N ARG A 157 4.25 -10.88 11.84
CA ARG A 157 4.75 -10.96 13.21
C ARG A 157 3.99 -10.00 14.11
N PHE A 158 3.77 -8.76 13.70
CA PHE A 158 2.95 -7.79 14.44
C PHE A 158 1.52 -8.30 14.65
N PHE A 159 0.87 -8.88 13.63
CA PHE A 159 -0.49 -9.43 13.75
C PHE A 159 -0.53 -10.58 14.78
N ASP A 160 0.44 -11.49 14.72
CA ASP A 160 0.53 -12.63 15.62
C ASP A 160 0.78 -12.17 17.07
N GLU A 161 1.67 -11.22 17.30
CA GLU A 161 1.98 -10.64 18.62
C GLU A 161 0.77 -9.96 19.26
N HIS A 162 -0.15 -9.42 18.44
CA HIS A 162 -1.37 -8.76 18.91
C HIS A 162 -2.62 -9.66 18.82
N GLY A 163 -2.45 -10.94 18.51
CA GLY A 163 -3.56 -11.91 18.44
C GLY A 163 -4.62 -11.58 17.39
N ALA A 164 -4.22 -10.89 16.32
CA ALA A 164 -5.15 -10.52 15.25
C ALA A 164 -5.49 -11.72 14.36
N ALA A 165 -6.73 -11.79 13.88
CA ALA A 165 -7.14 -12.74 12.85
C ALA A 165 -7.01 -12.06 11.47
N TYR A 166 -6.34 -12.74 10.52
CA TYR A 166 -6.11 -12.21 9.17
C TYR A 166 -6.24 -13.29 8.06
N PRO A 167 -7.38 -14.00 8.00
CA PRO A 167 -7.57 -15.12 7.06
C PRO A 167 -7.53 -14.69 5.58
N ALA A 168 -8.11 -13.54 5.22
CA ALA A 168 -8.08 -13.06 3.85
C ALA A 168 -6.66 -12.70 3.40
N TRP A 169 -5.85 -12.14 4.31
CA TRP A 169 -4.42 -11.89 4.07
C TRP A 169 -3.66 -13.19 3.80
N GLN A 170 -3.84 -14.21 4.65
CA GLN A 170 -3.19 -15.51 4.49
C GLN A 170 -3.55 -16.19 3.17
N GLU A 171 -4.83 -16.12 2.75
CA GLU A 171 -5.27 -16.65 1.47
C GLU A 171 -4.58 -15.95 0.29
N LEU A 172 -4.50 -14.62 0.31
CA LEU A 172 -3.83 -13.85 -0.74
C LEU A 172 -2.32 -14.11 -0.78
N GLU A 173 -1.68 -14.20 0.39
CA GLU A 173 -0.26 -14.54 0.53
C GLU A 173 0.03 -15.93 -0.07
N ALA A 174 -0.80 -16.94 0.25
CA ALA A 174 -0.66 -18.28 -0.29
C ALA A 174 -0.75 -18.29 -1.83
N GLU A 175 -1.64 -17.46 -2.41
CA GLU A 175 -1.80 -17.32 -3.84
C GLU A 175 -0.66 -16.51 -4.51
N ALA A 176 0.06 -15.66 -3.76
CA ALA A 176 1.24 -14.92 -4.22
C ALA A 176 2.48 -15.84 -4.43
N GLY A 177 2.51 -16.98 -3.73
CA GLY A 177 3.38 -18.12 -3.99
C GLY A 177 4.87 -17.81 -3.95
N ARG A 178 5.56 -18.01 -5.07
CA ARG A 178 7.02 -18.00 -5.18
C ARG A 178 7.72 -16.68 -4.89
N TYR A 179 7.00 -15.57 -4.92
CA TYR A 179 7.56 -14.22 -4.75
C TYR A 179 7.80 -13.82 -3.29
N LEU A 180 7.16 -14.53 -2.34
CA LEU A 180 7.22 -14.22 -0.91
C LEU A 180 8.04 -15.25 -0.09
N LYS A 181 9.05 -15.80 -0.72
CA LYS A 181 9.96 -16.77 -0.07
C LYS A 181 11.11 -16.08 0.64
#